data_1b9d78460461830e7e1700e9daec2667
#
_entry.id   1b9d78460461830e7e1700e9daec2667
#
_cell.length_a   1.000
_cell.length_b   1.000
_cell.length_c   1.000
_cell.angle_alpha   90.00
_cell.angle_beta   90.00
_cell.angle_gamma   90.00
#
_symmetry.space_group_name_H-M   'P 1'
#
loop_
_entity.id
_entity.type
_entity.pdbx_description
1 polymer ?
#
loop_
_entity_poly.entity_id
_entity_poly.type
_entity_poly.pdbx_seq_one_letter_code
_entity_poly.pdbx_strand_id
1 'polypeptide(L)'
;MDLEKNFLKTFLNKFKGVCFNIRFWDGEDFKVGNEEVKFNIILHKPLRKKDMLTSTSLSFGEAYMRGDIEIEGDLFVVFDELLKCIDEFSTNFGALTKIFGGSTSKKKQKEEVSSHYDIGNDFYKIWLDDTLSYSCAYFKNNDDSLYDAQMNKIHYILRKLNLSEGLSLLDIGCGWGGLLIEAAKIYKIRGLGITLSEEQYKAFKERIEKESLQEYLDVKLMDYRELENSKLSFDRIVSVGMIEHVGRPNYDLFFKNVNVVLKESGLFLLHYISGLKAVSYTHLTLP
;
A
#
# COMPACT_ATOMS: atom_id res chain seq x y z
N MET A 1 -18.95 -34.72 15.97
CA MET A 1 -17.52 -34.48 15.78
C MET A 1 -17.42 -33.20 14.94
N ASP A 2 -16.88 -32.13 15.49
CA ASP A 2 -16.86 -30.82 14.84
C ASP A 2 -15.76 -30.80 13.75
N LEU A 3 -16.19 -30.94 12.49
CA LEU A 3 -15.29 -30.99 11.32
C LEU A 3 -14.45 -29.71 11.19
N GLU A 4 -14.98 -28.56 11.63
CA GLU A 4 -14.32 -27.26 11.56
C GLU A 4 -13.16 -27.19 12.56
N LYS A 5 -13.40 -27.66 13.76
CA LYS A 5 -12.41 -27.72 14.82
C LYS A 5 -11.25 -28.67 14.46
N ASN A 6 -11.56 -29.86 13.92
CA ASN A 6 -10.52 -30.81 13.49
C ASN A 6 -9.70 -30.28 12.33
N PHE A 7 -10.34 -29.55 11.39
CA PHE A 7 -9.61 -28.88 10.32
C PHE A 7 -8.66 -27.82 10.87
N LEU A 8 -9.12 -26.97 11.79
CA LEU A 8 -8.31 -25.95 12.45
C LEU A 8 -7.14 -26.57 13.22
N LYS A 9 -7.37 -27.61 14.02
CA LYS A 9 -6.28 -28.33 14.73
C LYS A 9 -5.25 -28.88 13.77
N THR A 10 -5.67 -29.49 12.66
CA THR A 10 -4.77 -30.03 11.64
C THR A 10 -3.96 -28.92 10.96
N PHE A 11 -4.58 -27.79 10.70
CA PHE A 11 -3.92 -26.62 10.14
C PHE A 11 -2.89 -26.04 11.11
N LEU A 12 -3.28 -25.84 12.37
CA LEU A 12 -2.45 -25.26 13.42
C LEU A 12 -1.25 -26.14 13.80
N ASN A 13 -1.37 -27.44 13.70
CA ASN A 13 -0.25 -28.38 13.92
C ASN A 13 0.87 -28.25 12.87
N LYS A 14 0.67 -27.51 11.79
CA LYS A 14 1.72 -27.22 10.81
C LYS A 14 2.70 -26.15 11.28
N PHE A 15 2.30 -25.33 12.27
CA PHE A 15 3.13 -24.26 12.80
C PHE A 15 4.29 -24.83 13.61
N LYS A 16 5.52 -24.55 13.17
CA LYS A 16 6.74 -24.98 13.82
C LYS A 16 7.48 -23.81 14.44
N GLY A 17 8.04 -24.01 15.62
CA GLY A 17 8.84 -22.98 16.30
C GLY A 17 8.03 -21.88 16.98
N VAL A 18 6.71 -22.05 17.08
CA VAL A 18 5.80 -21.16 17.82
C VAL A 18 5.04 -21.94 18.86
N CYS A 19 4.79 -21.33 20.03
CA CYS A 19 4.00 -21.97 21.08
C CYS A 19 2.93 -21.01 21.61
N PHE A 20 1.69 -21.40 21.42
CA PHE A 20 0.52 -20.65 21.90
C PHE A 20 -0.64 -21.57 22.22
N ASN A 21 -1.65 -21.06 22.92
CA ASN A 21 -2.85 -21.80 23.24
C ASN A 21 -4.04 -21.24 22.48
N ILE A 22 -4.96 -22.12 22.05
CA ILE A 22 -6.25 -21.75 21.46
C ILE A 22 -7.36 -22.31 22.30
N ARG A 23 -8.28 -21.43 22.71
CA ARG A 23 -9.54 -21.81 23.29
C ARG A 23 -10.63 -21.73 22.23
N PHE A 24 -11.28 -22.85 21.95
CA PHE A 24 -12.40 -22.93 21.02
C PHE A 24 -13.70 -22.42 21.66
N TRP A 25 -14.70 -22.13 20.83
CA TRP A 25 -16.04 -21.63 21.20
C TRP A 25 -16.85 -22.54 22.13
N ASP A 26 -16.47 -23.78 22.27
CA ASP A 26 -17.08 -24.74 23.21
C ASP A 26 -16.24 -24.90 24.49
N GLY A 27 -15.21 -24.11 24.70
CA GLY A 27 -14.38 -24.11 25.89
C GLY A 27 -13.22 -25.11 25.84
N GLU A 28 -13.04 -25.87 24.75
CA GLU A 28 -11.90 -26.78 24.62
C GLU A 28 -10.60 -25.97 24.36
N ASP A 29 -9.55 -26.27 25.14
CA ASP A 29 -8.21 -25.73 24.94
C ASP A 29 -7.37 -26.64 24.06
N PHE A 30 -6.61 -26.04 23.15
CA PHE A 30 -5.69 -26.74 22.27
C PHE A 30 -4.36 -26.00 22.21
N LYS A 31 -3.28 -26.68 22.64
CA LYS A 31 -1.94 -26.13 22.63
C LYS A 31 -1.24 -26.42 21.30
N VAL A 32 -0.68 -25.38 20.69
CA VAL A 32 0.20 -25.47 19.51
C VAL A 32 1.63 -25.36 19.98
N GLY A 33 2.49 -26.29 19.53
CA GLY A 33 3.89 -26.34 19.94
C GLY A 33 4.13 -27.02 21.28
N ASN A 34 5.39 -27.22 21.63
CA ASN A 34 5.82 -27.97 22.83
C ASN A 34 6.53 -27.12 23.87
N GLU A 35 6.77 -25.85 23.58
CA GLU A 35 7.49 -24.91 24.44
C GLU A 35 6.55 -24.17 25.42
N GLU A 36 7.02 -23.10 26.05
CA GLU A 36 6.23 -22.23 26.89
C GLU A 36 5.23 -21.43 26.04
N VAL A 37 3.99 -21.33 26.50
CA VAL A 37 2.92 -20.59 25.82
C VAL A 37 3.20 -19.11 25.93
N LYS A 38 3.30 -18.43 24.79
CA LYS A 38 3.60 -16.99 24.70
C LYS A 38 2.37 -16.11 24.67
N PHE A 39 1.26 -16.64 24.15
CA PHE A 39 -0.04 -15.93 24.07
C PHE A 39 -1.19 -16.91 23.92
N ASN A 40 -2.40 -16.43 24.15
CA ASN A 40 -3.62 -17.20 23.96
C ASN A 40 -4.49 -16.57 22.86
N ILE A 41 -5.15 -17.42 22.09
CA ILE A 41 -6.17 -17.04 21.11
C ILE A 41 -7.50 -17.64 21.57
N ILE A 42 -8.53 -16.82 21.72
CA ILE A 42 -9.87 -17.25 22.10
C ILE A 42 -10.77 -17.08 20.88
N LEU A 43 -11.38 -18.18 20.44
CA LEU A 43 -12.35 -18.20 19.37
C LEU A 43 -13.75 -18.22 19.98
N HIS A 44 -14.47 -17.10 19.89
CA HIS A 44 -15.85 -16.99 20.39
C HIS A 44 -16.86 -17.64 19.45
N LYS A 45 -16.50 -17.81 18.16
CA LYS A 45 -17.32 -18.45 17.13
C LYS A 45 -16.45 -19.23 16.13
N PRO A 46 -17.06 -20.22 15.43
CA PRO A 46 -16.40 -20.89 14.31
C PRO A 46 -16.00 -19.90 13.21
N LEU A 47 -14.80 -20.05 12.67
CA LEU A 47 -14.37 -19.28 11.51
C LEU A 47 -15.13 -19.76 10.27
N ARG A 48 -15.59 -18.83 9.43
CA ARG A 48 -16.36 -19.15 8.23
C ARG A 48 -15.49 -19.89 7.23
N LYS A 49 -15.91 -21.10 6.82
CA LYS A 49 -15.16 -21.95 5.86
C LYS A 49 -14.82 -21.21 4.57
N LYS A 50 -15.75 -20.41 4.04
CA LYS A 50 -15.54 -19.63 2.81
C LYS A 50 -14.39 -18.65 2.95
N ASP A 51 -14.29 -17.98 4.07
CA ASP A 51 -13.28 -16.96 4.34
C ASP A 51 -11.90 -17.62 4.50
N MET A 52 -11.81 -18.73 5.21
CA MET A 52 -10.57 -19.50 5.37
C MET A 52 -10.04 -20.07 4.05
N LEU A 53 -10.93 -20.37 3.09
CA LEU A 53 -10.56 -20.87 1.76
C LEU A 53 -10.04 -19.75 0.83
N THR A 54 -10.42 -18.50 1.07
CA THR A 54 -9.98 -17.36 0.22
C THR A 54 -8.67 -16.75 0.68
N SER A 55 -8.53 -16.45 1.96
CA SER A 55 -7.30 -15.95 2.57
C SER A 55 -7.34 -16.16 4.07
N THR A 56 -6.46 -17.00 4.58
CA THR A 56 -6.43 -17.34 6.01
C THR A 56 -6.05 -16.13 6.87
N SER A 57 -5.07 -15.34 6.45
CA SER A 57 -4.62 -14.16 7.18
C SER A 57 -5.67 -13.05 7.21
N LEU A 58 -6.31 -12.77 6.08
CA LEU A 58 -7.41 -11.79 6.01
C LEU A 58 -8.59 -12.21 6.88
N SER A 59 -9.00 -13.48 6.78
CA SER A 59 -10.12 -14.02 7.57
C SER A 59 -9.85 -13.94 9.07
N PHE A 60 -8.62 -14.17 9.49
CA PHE A 60 -8.20 -14.05 10.88
C PHE A 60 -8.27 -12.59 11.36
N GLY A 61 -7.71 -11.66 10.58
CA GLY A 61 -7.76 -10.22 10.88
C GLY A 61 -9.20 -9.68 10.95
N GLU A 62 -10.03 -10.02 9.97
CA GLU A 62 -11.46 -9.63 9.99
C GLU A 62 -12.23 -10.24 11.16
N ALA A 63 -11.95 -11.50 11.54
CA ALA A 63 -12.57 -12.12 12.69
C ALA A 63 -12.16 -11.43 14.00
N TYR A 64 -10.90 -11.01 14.13
CA TYR A 64 -10.43 -10.20 15.24
C TYR A 64 -11.15 -8.84 15.30
N MET A 65 -11.24 -8.13 14.18
CA MET A 65 -11.94 -6.84 14.11
C MET A 65 -13.43 -6.95 14.47
N ARG A 66 -14.09 -8.07 14.17
CA ARG A 66 -15.49 -8.32 14.54
C ARG A 66 -15.67 -8.78 15.98
N GLY A 67 -14.60 -9.05 16.73
CA GLY A 67 -14.67 -9.66 18.06
C GLY A 67 -15.03 -11.14 18.05
N ASP A 68 -14.92 -11.83 16.91
CA ASP A 68 -15.10 -13.29 16.82
C ASP A 68 -13.85 -14.02 17.36
N ILE A 69 -12.70 -13.33 17.38
CA ILE A 69 -11.43 -13.76 17.95
C ILE A 69 -10.96 -12.72 18.96
N GLU A 70 -10.47 -13.18 20.09
CA GLU A 70 -9.79 -12.38 21.10
C GLU A 70 -8.35 -12.89 21.27
N ILE A 71 -7.41 -12.00 21.52
CA ILE A 71 -5.99 -12.31 21.73
C ILE A 71 -5.62 -11.83 23.14
N GLU A 72 -5.16 -12.76 23.99
CA GLU A 72 -4.58 -12.46 25.30
C GLU A 72 -3.06 -12.50 25.18
N GLY A 73 -2.43 -11.34 25.37
CA GLY A 73 -0.98 -11.15 25.28
C GLY A 73 -0.61 -9.86 24.55
N ASP A 74 0.69 -9.63 24.39
CA ASP A 74 1.19 -8.50 23.64
C ASP A 74 1.04 -8.77 22.12
N LEU A 75 0.30 -7.92 21.41
CA LEU A 75 0.06 -8.05 19.98
C LEU A 75 1.37 -8.05 19.16
N PHE A 76 2.38 -7.30 19.55
CA PHE A 76 3.67 -7.32 18.86
C PHE A 76 4.36 -8.68 18.97
N VAL A 77 4.30 -9.32 20.16
CA VAL A 77 4.79 -10.68 20.36
C VAL A 77 4.01 -11.67 19.50
N VAL A 78 2.69 -11.53 19.44
CA VAL A 78 1.82 -12.39 18.60
C VAL A 78 2.22 -12.27 17.12
N PHE A 79 2.34 -11.04 16.61
CA PHE A 79 2.73 -10.83 15.22
C PHE A 79 4.14 -11.32 14.92
N ASP A 80 5.12 -11.07 15.79
CA ASP A 80 6.49 -11.54 15.61
C ASP A 80 6.56 -13.08 15.54
N GLU A 81 5.85 -13.77 16.42
CA GLU A 81 5.77 -15.22 16.44
C GLU A 81 5.04 -15.78 15.20
N LEU A 82 3.92 -15.18 14.79
CA LEU A 82 3.17 -15.64 13.61
C LEU A 82 3.93 -15.36 12.31
N LEU A 83 4.68 -14.25 12.22
CA LEU A 83 5.50 -13.93 11.05
C LEU A 83 6.64 -14.92 10.84
N LYS A 84 7.18 -15.54 11.91
CA LYS A 84 8.17 -16.63 11.79
C LYS A 84 7.62 -17.84 11.06
N CYS A 85 6.31 -18.03 11.10
CA CYS A 85 5.59 -19.13 10.46
C CYS A 85 4.85 -18.73 9.19
N ILE A 86 5.19 -17.59 8.58
CA ILE A 86 4.42 -17.04 7.45
C ILE A 86 4.43 -17.98 6.23
N ASP A 87 5.49 -18.78 6.06
CA ASP A 87 5.60 -19.74 4.97
C ASP A 87 4.63 -20.94 5.18
N GLU A 88 4.30 -21.29 6.42
CA GLU A 88 3.28 -22.29 6.76
C GLU A 88 1.86 -21.73 6.62
N PHE A 89 1.66 -20.43 6.83
CA PHE A 89 0.39 -19.73 6.53
C PHE A 89 0.09 -19.65 5.04
N SER A 90 1.12 -19.60 4.21
CA SER A 90 0.97 -19.67 2.77
C SER A 90 0.70 -21.10 2.31
N THR A 91 -0.47 -21.63 2.66
CA THR A 91 -0.95 -22.82 1.98
C THR A 91 -0.91 -22.53 0.48
N ASN A 92 -0.42 -23.51 -0.32
CA ASN A 92 -0.27 -23.46 -1.78
C ASN A 92 -1.61 -23.18 -2.53
N PHE A 93 -2.32 -22.13 -2.16
CA PHE A 93 -3.48 -21.58 -2.87
C PHE A 93 -3.07 -20.83 -4.14
N GLY A 94 -1.77 -20.61 -4.37
CA GLY A 94 -1.27 -20.02 -5.61
C GLY A 94 -1.64 -20.80 -6.89
N ALA A 95 -2.06 -22.06 -6.77
CA ALA A 95 -2.61 -22.83 -7.89
C ALA A 95 -4.09 -22.48 -8.16
N LEU A 96 -4.88 -22.24 -7.11
CA LEU A 96 -6.30 -21.85 -7.23
C LEU A 96 -6.49 -20.37 -7.58
N THR A 97 -5.65 -19.49 -7.08
CA THR A 97 -5.66 -18.06 -7.47
C THR A 97 -5.26 -17.83 -8.92
N LYS A 98 -4.48 -18.73 -9.55
CA LYS A 98 -4.24 -18.71 -10.99
C LYS A 98 -5.50 -19.04 -11.81
N ILE A 99 -6.45 -19.78 -11.26
CA ILE A 99 -7.73 -20.11 -11.90
C ILE A 99 -8.75 -18.97 -11.75
N PHE A 100 -8.69 -18.23 -10.63
CA PHE A 100 -9.52 -17.05 -10.37
C PHE A 100 -8.74 -15.74 -10.53
N GLY A 101 -7.83 -15.68 -11.51
CA GLY A 101 -6.94 -14.56 -11.77
C GLY A 101 -7.60 -13.21 -11.53
N GLY A 102 -7.07 -12.45 -10.57
CA GLY A 102 -7.55 -11.11 -10.30
C GLY A 102 -7.54 -10.31 -11.59
N SER A 103 -8.69 -9.80 -12.02
CA SER A 103 -8.79 -8.97 -13.22
C SER A 103 -7.97 -7.71 -13.02
N THR A 104 -6.93 -7.50 -13.83
CA THR A 104 -6.16 -6.25 -13.93
C THR A 104 -6.87 -5.21 -14.79
N SER A 105 -8.20 -5.31 -14.93
CA SER A 105 -8.97 -4.39 -15.76
C SER A 105 -8.91 -2.96 -15.20
N LYS A 106 -8.93 -1.99 -16.12
CA LYS A 106 -8.96 -0.55 -15.81
C LYS A 106 -10.03 -0.18 -14.76
N LYS A 107 -11.22 -0.78 -14.91
CA LYS A 107 -12.36 -0.55 -14.00
C LYS A 107 -12.05 -1.04 -12.58
N LYS A 108 -11.53 -2.26 -12.45
CA LYS A 108 -11.23 -2.85 -11.14
C LYS A 108 -10.11 -2.12 -10.41
N GLN A 109 -9.05 -1.73 -11.11
CA GLN A 109 -7.97 -0.93 -10.51
C GLN A 109 -8.46 0.45 -10.06
N LYS A 110 -9.35 1.10 -10.84
CA LYS A 110 -9.97 2.35 -10.42
C LYS A 110 -10.81 2.16 -9.16
N GLU A 111 -11.64 1.11 -9.12
CA GLU A 111 -12.46 0.77 -7.95
C GLU A 111 -11.60 0.47 -6.71
N GLU A 112 -10.48 -0.24 -6.87
CA GLU A 112 -9.55 -0.56 -5.78
C GLU A 112 -8.86 0.70 -5.25
N VAL A 113 -8.32 1.55 -6.12
CA VAL A 113 -7.69 2.82 -5.74
C VAL A 113 -8.73 3.74 -5.08
N SER A 114 -9.92 3.89 -5.69
CA SER A 114 -11.00 4.70 -5.12
C SER A 114 -11.42 4.19 -3.74
N SER A 115 -11.66 2.88 -3.57
CA SER A 115 -12.06 2.31 -2.29
C SER A 115 -11.01 2.50 -1.19
N HIS A 116 -9.74 2.55 -1.56
CA HIS A 116 -8.64 2.74 -0.62
C HIS A 116 -8.44 4.21 -0.25
N TYR A 117 -8.46 5.12 -1.22
CA TYR A 117 -8.14 6.53 -0.99
C TYR A 117 -9.36 7.43 -0.75
N ASP A 118 -10.57 7.01 -1.14
CA ASP A 118 -11.81 7.78 -0.95
C ASP A 118 -12.50 7.49 0.40
N ILE A 119 -11.77 6.93 1.38
CA ILE A 119 -12.22 6.82 2.79
C ILE A 119 -12.47 8.21 3.39
N GLY A 120 -11.86 9.23 2.81
CA GLY A 120 -12.00 10.64 3.19
C GLY A 120 -10.70 11.26 3.69
N ASN A 121 -10.47 12.50 3.27
CA ASN A 121 -9.25 13.24 3.61
C ASN A 121 -9.06 13.41 5.12
N ASP A 122 -10.17 13.47 5.90
CA ASP A 122 -10.09 13.65 7.36
C ASP A 122 -9.51 12.42 8.06
N PHE A 123 -9.74 11.21 7.53
CA PHE A 123 -9.10 10.01 8.03
C PHE A 123 -7.58 10.07 7.86
N TYR A 124 -7.11 10.46 6.67
CA TYR A 124 -5.67 10.52 6.40
C TYR A 124 -4.95 11.59 7.22
N LYS A 125 -5.60 12.74 7.50
CA LYS A 125 -5.07 13.80 8.36
C LYS A 125 -4.84 13.39 9.82
N ILE A 126 -5.47 12.29 10.28
CA ILE A 126 -5.30 11.81 11.67
C ILE A 126 -3.88 11.29 11.91
N TRP A 127 -3.25 10.72 10.90
CA TRP A 127 -1.98 10.00 11.07
C TRP A 127 -0.90 10.32 10.04
N LEU A 128 -1.22 10.97 8.92
CA LEU A 128 -0.22 11.54 8.03
C LEU A 128 0.27 12.89 8.56
N ASP A 129 1.48 13.26 8.13
CA ASP A 129 2.05 14.59 8.37
C ASP A 129 1.38 15.67 7.49
N ASP A 130 1.75 16.95 7.70
CA ASP A 130 1.18 18.10 6.96
C ASP A 130 1.44 18.06 5.45
N THR A 131 2.44 17.31 4.98
CA THR A 131 2.66 17.11 3.55
C THR A 131 1.62 16.20 2.92
N LEU A 132 0.90 15.41 3.73
CA LEU A 132 0.01 14.32 3.32
C LEU A 132 0.73 13.30 2.42
N SER A 133 1.99 12.98 2.72
CA SER A 133 2.76 12.01 1.97
C SER A 133 2.47 10.59 2.46
N TYR A 134 1.75 9.81 1.66
CA TYR A 134 1.43 8.42 1.97
C TYR A 134 2.43 7.46 1.30
N SER A 135 3.68 7.58 1.69
CA SER A 135 4.79 6.71 1.26
C SER A 135 5.91 6.75 2.30
N CYS A 136 6.86 5.82 2.23
CA CYS A 136 7.94 5.70 3.21
C CYS A 136 8.68 7.04 3.41
N ALA A 137 8.81 7.48 4.66
CA ALA A 137 9.59 8.65 5.04
C ALA A 137 11.11 8.33 5.07
N TYR A 138 11.95 9.35 5.00
CA TYR A 138 13.41 9.20 5.09
C TYR A 138 13.93 9.87 6.37
N PHE A 139 14.05 9.10 7.43
CA PHE A 139 14.63 9.52 8.70
C PHE A 139 16.15 9.60 8.56
N LYS A 140 16.73 10.78 8.68
CA LYS A 140 18.18 10.99 8.73
C LYS A 140 18.73 10.81 10.12
N ASN A 141 17.93 11.19 11.11
CA ASN A 141 18.25 11.08 12.53
C ASN A 141 17.09 10.38 13.24
N ASN A 142 17.38 9.73 14.36
CA ASN A 142 16.36 9.06 15.16
C ASN A 142 15.31 10.02 15.77
N ASP A 143 15.67 11.29 15.93
CA ASP A 143 14.81 12.32 16.51
C ASP A 143 14.03 13.14 15.46
N ASP A 144 14.17 12.82 14.17
CA ASP A 144 13.41 13.48 13.11
C ASP A 144 11.90 13.26 13.36
N SER A 145 11.11 14.33 13.28
CA SER A 145 9.67 14.21 13.25
C SER A 145 9.23 13.53 11.92
N LEU A 146 8.00 13.01 11.88
CA LEU A 146 7.45 12.46 10.63
C LEU A 146 7.46 13.50 9.51
N TYR A 147 7.12 14.75 9.82
CA TYR A 147 7.20 15.86 8.86
C TYR A 147 8.62 16.05 8.33
N ASP A 148 9.63 16.14 9.21
CA ASP A 148 11.02 16.30 8.78
C ASP A 148 11.49 15.13 7.91
N ALA A 149 11.13 13.92 8.29
CA ALA A 149 11.48 12.72 7.53
C ALA A 149 10.79 12.69 6.15
N GLN A 150 9.54 13.13 6.03
CA GLN A 150 8.84 13.26 4.75
C GLN A 150 9.46 14.38 3.89
N MET A 151 9.78 15.53 4.47
CA MET A 151 10.50 16.59 3.77
C MET A 151 11.89 16.14 3.31
N ASN A 152 12.62 15.39 4.13
CA ASN A 152 13.88 14.77 3.74
C ASN A 152 13.74 13.87 2.51
N LYS A 153 12.69 13.04 2.46
CA LYS A 153 12.39 12.21 1.30
C LYS A 153 12.08 13.05 0.07
N ILE A 154 11.18 14.03 0.20
CA ILE A 154 10.79 14.91 -0.91
C ILE A 154 12.03 15.62 -1.48
N HIS A 155 12.81 16.28 -0.65
CA HIS A 155 14.03 16.96 -1.07
C HIS A 155 15.06 16.02 -1.71
N TYR A 156 15.15 14.77 -1.22
CA TYR A 156 16.06 13.77 -1.81
C TYR A 156 15.61 13.38 -3.23
N ILE A 157 14.30 13.21 -3.45
CA ILE A 157 13.71 12.95 -4.76
C ILE A 157 13.95 14.15 -5.69
N LEU A 158 13.64 15.38 -5.25
CA LEU A 158 13.78 16.57 -6.05
C LEU A 158 15.23 16.82 -6.51
N ARG A 159 16.21 16.57 -5.64
CA ARG A 159 17.64 16.64 -6.00
C ARG A 159 18.01 15.61 -7.07
N LYS A 160 17.50 14.39 -6.99
CA LYS A 160 17.75 13.35 -8.01
C LYS A 160 17.14 13.69 -9.37
N LEU A 161 16.04 14.41 -9.39
CA LEU A 161 15.39 14.86 -10.60
C LEU A 161 16.15 15.99 -11.31
N ASN A 162 17.18 16.57 -10.67
CA ASN A 162 17.99 17.64 -11.23
C ASN A 162 17.11 18.77 -11.81
N LEU A 163 16.27 19.34 -10.97
CA LEU A 163 15.30 20.35 -11.35
C LEU A 163 15.95 21.73 -11.52
N SER A 164 15.41 22.51 -12.44
CA SER A 164 15.70 23.94 -12.61
C SER A 164 14.43 24.70 -13.01
N GLU A 165 14.46 26.01 -12.89
CA GLU A 165 13.33 26.86 -13.21
C GLU A 165 12.80 26.62 -14.63
N GLY A 166 11.49 26.57 -14.77
CA GLY A 166 10.76 26.41 -16.04
C GLY A 166 10.69 24.97 -16.58
N LEU A 167 11.40 24.00 -15.99
CA LEU A 167 11.23 22.59 -16.37
C LEU A 167 9.81 22.10 -16.09
N SER A 168 9.32 21.22 -16.98
CA SER A 168 8.05 20.52 -16.81
C SER A 168 8.25 19.21 -16.04
N LEU A 169 7.42 18.99 -14.99
CA LEU A 169 7.43 17.81 -14.14
C LEU A 169 6.06 17.13 -14.12
N LEU A 170 6.00 15.85 -14.46
CA LEU A 170 4.83 15.00 -14.25
C LEU A 170 5.01 14.16 -12.99
N ASP A 171 4.00 14.14 -12.12
CA ASP A 171 3.91 13.21 -10.99
C ASP A 171 2.77 12.21 -11.21
N ILE A 172 3.13 10.93 -11.42
CA ILE A 172 2.19 9.85 -11.69
C ILE A 172 1.80 9.20 -10.37
N GLY A 173 0.55 9.41 -9.92
CA GLY A 173 0.09 9.06 -8.60
C GLY A 173 0.47 10.14 -7.57
N CYS A 174 0.15 11.38 -7.87
CA CYS A 174 0.60 12.56 -7.13
C CYS A 174 0.05 12.68 -5.69
N GLY A 175 -0.89 11.82 -5.30
CA GLY A 175 -1.55 11.92 -4.00
C GLY A 175 -2.16 13.31 -3.77
N TRP A 176 -1.92 13.89 -2.60
CA TRP A 176 -2.37 15.24 -2.23
C TRP A 176 -1.40 16.35 -2.67
N GLY A 177 -0.42 16.03 -3.54
CA GLY A 177 0.43 17.00 -4.23
C GLY A 177 1.63 17.52 -3.44
N GLY A 178 1.97 16.94 -2.28
CA GLY A 178 3.04 17.44 -1.43
C GLY A 178 4.39 17.59 -2.15
N LEU A 179 4.77 16.62 -2.99
CA LEU A 179 6.00 16.67 -3.78
C LEU A 179 5.99 17.81 -4.81
N LEU A 180 4.91 17.96 -5.57
CA LEU A 180 4.81 19.00 -6.60
C LEU A 180 4.76 20.40 -6.00
N ILE A 181 4.05 20.59 -4.87
CA ILE A 181 4.00 21.87 -4.15
C ILE A 181 5.42 22.29 -3.76
N GLU A 182 6.19 21.40 -3.16
CA GLU A 182 7.57 21.68 -2.75
C GLU A 182 8.48 21.93 -3.94
N ALA A 183 8.34 21.16 -5.02
CA ALA A 183 9.05 21.36 -6.26
C ALA A 183 8.80 22.75 -6.87
N ALA A 184 7.54 23.20 -6.90
CA ALA A 184 7.17 24.50 -7.43
C ALA A 184 7.70 25.66 -6.56
N LYS A 185 7.64 25.51 -5.22
CA LYS A 185 8.17 26.52 -4.29
C LYS A 185 9.68 26.73 -4.45
N ILE A 186 10.44 25.65 -4.52
CA ILE A 186 11.90 25.71 -4.55
C ILE A 186 12.45 26.00 -5.96
N TYR A 187 11.95 25.28 -6.95
CA TYR A 187 12.55 25.24 -8.28
C TYR A 187 11.77 26.00 -9.36
N LYS A 188 10.57 26.52 -9.05
CA LYS A 188 9.71 27.25 -10.01
C LYS A 188 9.43 26.42 -11.28
N ILE A 189 9.19 25.10 -11.09
CA ILE A 189 8.86 24.18 -12.18
C ILE A 189 7.38 24.34 -12.59
N ARG A 190 7.03 23.82 -13.77
CA ARG A 190 5.65 23.63 -14.20
C ARG A 190 5.26 22.19 -13.98
N GLY A 191 4.44 21.92 -12.94
CA GLY A 191 4.09 20.57 -12.53
C GLY A 191 2.67 20.19 -12.93
N LEU A 192 2.51 18.93 -13.36
CA LEU A 192 1.21 18.28 -13.52
C LEU A 192 1.17 17.05 -12.64
N GLY A 193 0.17 16.97 -11.76
CA GLY A 193 -0.14 15.76 -11.01
C GLY A 193 -1.26 14.97 -11.68
N ILE A 194 -1.16 13.64 -11.72
CA ILE A 194 -2.28 12.79 -12.10
C ILE A 194 -2.61 11.81 -10.98
N THR A 195 -3.90 11.60 -10.74
CA THR A 195 -4.44 10.66 -9.74
C THR A 195 -5.74 10.04 -10.22
N LEU A 196 -6.13 8.89 -9.65
CA LEU A 196 -7.42 8.24 -9.86
C LEU A 196 -8.45 8.54 -8.76
N SER A 197 -8.01 9.10 -7.60
CA SER A 197 -8.86 9.45 -6.48
C SER A 197 -9.45 10.85 -6.65
N GLU A 198 -10.77 10.94 -6.59
CA GLU A 198 -11.48 12.23 -6.61
C GLU A 198 -11.18 13.09 -5.38
N GLU A 199 -11.01 12.45 -4.22
CA GLU A 199 -10.70 13.12 -2.97
C GLU A 199 -9.29 13.75 -3.01
N GLN A 200 -8.30 13.02 -3.51
CA GLN A 200 -6.95 13.56 -3.72
C GLN A 200 -6.94 14.70 -4.73
N TYR A 201 -7.65 14.54 -5.85
CA TYR A 201 -7.76 15.56 -6.88
C TYR A 201 -8.31 16.87 -6.32
N LYS A 202 -9.45 16.82 -5.60
CA LYS A 202 -10.09 18.00 -4.99
C LYS A 202 -9.17 18.67 -3.98
N ALA A 203 -8.61 17.89 -3.06
CA ALA A 203 -7.74 18.40 -2.01
C ALA A 203 -6.44 19.00 -2.58
N PHE A 204 -5.84 18.39 -3.60
CA PHE A 204 -4.64 18.96 -4.22
C PHE A 204 -4.97 20.27 -4.95
N LYS A 205 -6.10 20.34 -5.65
CA LYS A 205 -6.55 21.58 -6.30
C LYS A 205 -6.75 22.72 -5.30
N GLU A 206 -7.41 22.45 -4.17
CA GLU A 206 -7.54 23.41 -3.07
C GLU A 206 -6.20 23.87 -2.50
N ARG A 207 -5.24 22.95 -2.36
CA ARG A 207 -3.87 23.28 -1.91
C ARG A 207 -3.13 24.17 -2.91
N ILE A 208 -3.25 23.92 -4.22
CA ILE A 208 -2.68 24.79 -5.25
C ILE A 208 -3.20 26.21 -5.11
N GLU A 209 -4.52 26.39 -4.89
CA GLU A 209 -5.14 27.68 -4.70
C GLU A 209 -4.68 28.37 -3.40
N LYS A 210 -4.70 27.63 -2.29
CA LYS A 210 -4.26 28.11 -0.97
C LYS A 210 -2.81 28.59 -0.97
N GLU A 211 -1.94 27.90 -1.70
CA GLU A 211 -0.50 28.22 -1.79
C GLU A 211 -0.17 29.21 -2.89
N SER A 212 -1.20 29.70 -3.64
CA SER A 212 -1.03 30.62 -4.78
C SER A 212 -0.09 30.09 -5.87
N LEU A 213 -0.20 28.80 -6.19
CA LEU A 213 0.67 28.08 -7.14
C LEU A 213 -0.01 27.78 -8.49
N GLN A 214 -1.14 28.43 -8.81
CA GLN A 214 -1.94 28.16 -10.03
C GLN A 214 -1.17 28.40 -11.33
N GLU A 215 -0.17 29.29 -11.31
CA GLU A 215 0.69 29.52 -12.48
C GLU A 215 1.73 28.42 -12.71
N TYR A 216 2.00 27.62 -11.69
CA TYR A 216 3.04 26.57 -11.69
C TYR A 216 2.46 25.17 -11.76
N LEU A 217 1.33 24.92 -11.10
CA LEU A 217 0.80 23.57 -10.86
C LEU A 217 -0.60 23.37 -11.40
N ASP A 218 -0.83 22.18 -11.92
CA ASP A 218 -2.17 21.68 -12.26
C ASP A 218 -2.30 20.22 -11.81
N VAL A 219 -3.54 19.74 -11.67
CA VAL A 219 -3.87 18.35 -11.33
C VAL A 219 -4.99 17.85 -12.21
N LYS A 220 -4.90 16.56 -12.61
CA LYS A 220 -5.93 15.89 -13.42
C LYS A 220 -6.35 14.57 -12.81
N LEU A 221 -7.65 14.30 -12.85
CA LEU A 221 -8.20 12.99 -12.60
C LEU A 221 -7.98 12.15 -13.87
N MET A 222 -6.87 11.40 -13.92
CA MET A 222 -6.38 10.76 -15.13
C MET A 222 -5.64 9.45 -14.81
N ASP A 223 -5.90 8.43 -15.62
CA ASP A 223 -5.16 7.16 -15.56
C ASP A 223 -3.84 7.27 -16.36
N TYR A 224 -2.75 6.71 -15.84
CA TYR A 224 -1.46 6.69 -16.54
C TYR A 224 -1.56 6.05 -17.95
N ARG A 225 -2.53 5.16 -18.17
CA ARG A 225 -2.80 4.52 -19.48
C ARG A 225 -3.34 5.49 -20.52
N GLU A 226 -3.76 6.67 -20.12
CA GLU A 226 -4.24 7.73 -21.02
C GLU A 226 -3.10 8.63 -21.50
N LEU A 227 -1.92 8.51 -20.92
CA LEU A 227 -0.75 9.33 -21.26
C LEU A 227 -0.34 9.17 -22.73
N GLU A 228 -0.40 7.96 -23.28
CA GLU A 228 -0.06 7.68 -24.70
C GLU A 228 -0.84 8.58 -25.69
N ASN A 229 -2.09 8.88 -25.37
CA ASN A 229 -2.97 9.68 -26.24
C ASN A 229 -3.09 11.16 -25.80
N SER A 230 -2.37 11.56 -24.74
CA SER A 230 -2.54 12.88 -24.12
C SER A 230 -1.86 14.03 -24.87
N LYS A 231 -0.91 13.73 -25.77
CA LYS A 231 -0.01 14.70 -26.41
C LYS A 231 0.83 15.54 -25.41
N LEU A 232 0.89 15.09 -24.16
CA LEU A 232 1.73 15.73 -23.14
C LEU A 232 3.19 15.36 -23.31
N SER A 233 4.10 16.22 -22.84
CA SER A 233 5.54 15.98 -22.89
C SER A 233 6.24 16.69 -21.74
N PHE A 234 7.14 15.98 -21.03
CA PHE A 234 7.75 16.47 -19.80
C PHE A 234 9.27 16.31 -19.80
N ASP A 235 9.96 17.27 -19.18
CA ASP A 235 11.40 17.20 -18.96
C ASP A 235 11.74 16.20 -17.85
N ARG A 236 10.86 16.06 -16.88
CA ARG A 236 11.01 15.19 -15.71
C ARG A 236 9.72 14.47 -15.42
N ILE A 237 9.85 13.21 -15.02
CA ILE A 237 8.71 12.41 -14.54
C ILE A 237 9.10 11.79 -13.22
N VAL A 238 8.16 11.73 -12.29
CA VAL A 238 8.28 11.04 -11.00
C VAL A 238 7.07 10.17 -10.74
N SER A 239 7.29 9.07 -10.04
CA SER A 239 6.22 8.22 -9.50
C SER A 239 6.69 7.63 -8.19
N VAL A 240 5.92 7.83 -7.12
CA VAL A 240 6.28 7.44 -5.74
C VAL A 240 5.18 6.60 -5.14
N GLY A 241 5.47 5.32 -4.83
CA GLY A 241 4.51 4.41 -4.19
C GLY A 241 3.26 4.11 -5.03
N MET A 242 3.40 4.12 -6.37
CA MET A 242 2.28 3.91 -7.29
C MET A 242 2.39 2.61 -8.09
N ILE A 243 3.61 2.16 -8.42
CA ILE A 243 3.80 0.98 -9.27
C ILE A 243 3.28 -0.29 -8.60
N GLU A 244 3.16 -0.30 -7.29
CA GLU A 244 2.55 -1.36 -6.49
C GLU A 244 1.09 -1.61 -6.92
N HIS A 245 0.37 -0.54 -7.32
CA HIS A 245 -1.01 -0.62 -7.81
C HIS A 245 -1.12 -0.96 -9.29
N VAL A 246 -0.04 -0.86 -10.06
CA VAL A 246 -0.02 -1.18 -11.50
C VAL A 246 -0.14 -2.68 -11.74
N GLY A 247 0.52 -3.49 -10.91
CA GLY A 247 0.60 -4.94 -11.05
C GLY A 247 1.57 -5.38 -12.16
N ARG A 248 2.34 -6.44 -11.91
CA ARG A 248 3.40 -6.93 -12.80
C ARG A 248 3.00 -7.11 -14.27
N PRO A 249 1.81 -7.64 -14.61
CA PRO A 249 1.42 -7.80 -16.01
C PRO A 249 1.30 -6.49 -16.80
N ASN A 250 1.21 -5.35 -16.11
CA ASN A 250 1.04 -4.03 -16.72
C ASN A 250 2.33 -3.18 -16.69
N TYR A 251 3.44 -3.69 -16.18
CA TYR A 251 4.69 -2.91 -16.09
C TYR A 251 5.20 -2.44 -17.45
N ASP A 252 5.17 -3.30 -18.47
CA ASP A 252 5.59 -2.92 -19.82
C ASP A 252 4.74 -1.77 -20.37
N LEU A 253 3.43 -1.81 -20.16
CA LEU A 253 2.52 -0.75 -20.54
C LEU A 253 2.79 0.55 -19.77
N PHE A 254 3.07 0.45 -18.46
CA PHE A 254 3.40 1.59 -17.64
C PHE A 254 4.67 2.29 -18.15
N PHE A 255 5.76 1.55 -18.35
CA PHE A 255 7.02 2.11 -18.84
C PHE A 255 6.91 2.63 -20.26
N LYS A 256 6.12 1.97 -21.13
CA LYS A 256 5.82 2.48 -22.47
C LYS A 256 5.15 3.85 -22.40
N ASN A 257 4.12 4.01 -21.56
CA ASN A 257 3.40 5.27 -21.43
C ASN A 257 4.28 6.38 -20.82
N VAL A 258 5.13 6.06 -19.86
CA VAL A 258 6.12 6.99 -19.32
C VAL A 258 7.07 7.45 -20.44
N ASN A 259 7.60 6.53 -21.24
CA ASN A 259 8.54 6.84 -22.32
C ASN A 259 7.93 7.74 -23.41
N VAL A 260 6.64 7.56 -23.72
CA VAL A 260 5.94 8.37 -24.75
C VAL A 260 5.85 9.84 -24.36
N VAL A 261 5.69 10.13 -23.05
CA VAL A 261 5.53 11.51 -22.57
C VAL A 261 6.82 12.10 -21.97
N LEU A 262 7.89 11.31 -21.87
CA LEU A 262 9.19 11.78 -21.45
C LEU A 262 9.94 12.36 -22.66
N LYS A 263 10.42 13.61 -22.56
CA LYS A 263 11.25 14.23 -23.59
C LYS A 263 12.55 13.49 -23.77
N GLU A 264 13.17 13.64 -24.96
CA GLU A 264 14.53 13.19 -25.19
C GLU A 264 15.49 13.83 -24.15
N SER A 265 16.37 13.02 -23.59
CA SER A 265 17.24 13.40 -22.44
C SER A 265 16.50 13.76 -21.14
N GLY A 266 15.21 13.46 -21.04
CA GLY A 266 14.44 13.61 -19.80
C GLY A 266 14.85 12.58 -18.74
N LEU A 267 14.52 12.87 -17.48
CA LEU A 267 14.75 11.92 -16.37
C LEU A 267 13.43 11.41 -15.81
N PHE A 268 13.37 10.10 -15.61
CA PHE A 268 12.30 9.45 -14.85
C PHE A 268 12.84 8.90 -13.55
N LEU A 269 12.20 9.29 -12.43
CA LEU A 269 12.47 8.73 -11.11
C LEU A 269 11.30 7.86 -10.68
N LEU A 270 11.60 6.60 -10.39
CA LEU A 270 10.65 5.65 -9.82
C LEU A 270 11.08 5.29 -8.40
N HIS A 271 10.19 5.54 -7.43
CA HIS A 271 10.34 5.13 -6.03
C HIS A 271 9.24 4.12 -5.71
N TYR A 272 9.61 2.97 -5.13
CA TYR A 272 8.68 1.88 -4.82
C TYR A 272 9.20 1.00 -3.69
N ILE A 273 8.29 0.18 -3.14
CA ILE A 273 8.62 -0.84 -2.15
C ILE A 273 9.04 -2.12 -2.88
N SER A 274 10.22 -2.63 -2.54
CA SER A 274 10.73 -3.90 -3.08
C SER A 274 10.87 -4.94 -1.97
N GLY A 275 10.59 -6.20 -2.29
CA GLY A 275 10.81 -7.34 -1.40
C GLY A 275 11.96 -8.21 -1.86
N LEU A 276 12.62 -8.87 -0.92
CA LEU A 276 13.73 -9.81 -1.21
C LEU A 276 13.25 -11.11 -1.87
N LYS A 277 11.98 -11.50 -1.66
CA LYS A 277 11.35 -12.67 -2.28
C LYS A 277 10.29 -12.24 -3.27
N ALA A 278 10.21 -12.92 -4.41
CA ALA A 278 9.10 -12.74 -5.35
C ALA A 278 7.83 -13.31 -4.72
N VAL A 279 7.04 -12.48 -4.08
CA VAL A 279 5.70 -12.83 -3.60
C VAL A 279 4.66 -12.32 -4.58
N SER A 280 3.62 -13.12 -4.81
CA SER A 280 2.49 -12.70 -5.61
C SER A 280 1.60 -11.80 -4.76
N TYR A 281 1.95 -10.52 -4.67
CA TYR A 281 1.06 -9.53 -4.07
C TYR A 281 -0.01 -9.18 -5.09
N THR A 282 -1.24 -9.55 -4.82
CA THR A 282 -2.40 -9.01 -5.51
C THR A 282 -2.89 -7.70 -4.89
N HIS A 283 -2.56 -7.47 -3.63
CA HIS A 283 -2.86 -6.23 -2.90
C HIS A 283 -1.79 -6.01 -1.85
N LEU A 284 -0.94 -5.00 -2.02
CA LEU A 284 -0.28 -4.34 -0.92
C LEU A 284 -1.24 -3.26 -0.43
N THR A 285 -2.17 -3.62 0.41
CA THR A 285 -2.69 -2.66 1.37
C THR A 285 -1.60 -2.48 2.39
N LEU A 286 -0.89 -1.36 2.31
CA LEU A 286 -0.08 -0.91 3.44
C LEU A 286 -1.02 -0.70 4.62
N PRO A 287 -0.64 -1.11 5.83
CA PRO A 287 -1.40 -0.84 7.03
C PRO A 287 -1.58 0.64 7.23
#